data_39e05c99d864733419d7ff664857ec21
#
_entry.id   39e05c99d864733419d7ff664857ec21
#
_cell.length_a   1.000
_cell.length_b   1.000
_cell.length_c   1.000
_cell.angle_alpha   90.00
_cell.angle_beta   90.00
_cell.angle_gamma   90.00
#
_symmetry.space_group_name_H-M   'P 1'
#
loop_
_entity.id
_entity.type
_entity.pdbx_description
1 polymer ?
#
loop_
_entity_poly.entity_id
_entity_poly.type
_entity_poly.pdbx_seq_one_letter_code
_entity_poly.pdbx_strand_id
1 'polypeptide(L)'
;LAQALEALGAYYGADIVCEDGDLNDETQTKQIENMISNNVDIVMVDPITPDGSGIALTNAVEAGIPVIIYDGYWTDGEEKAVTTVTWDQKATGTMVGEYFVNYVKENNGGKCRVVELTNAVSTHCQERFVGLHEVIDAANADGCEIEILNKYDSQGNRETAYNAISAIVEPYDYIISDVDNGAMGAVAALQAVGNTDVKVFSMGAYGAEPFGKLHDNDVNY
;
A
#
# COMPACT_ATOMS: atom_id res chain seq x y z
N LEU A 1 7.85 4.82 -9.55
CA LEU A 1 6.87 5.46 -10.44
C LEU A 1 7.49 6.65 -11.16
N ALA A 2 8.09 7.64 -10.47
CA ALA A 2 8.66 8.87 -11.06
C ALA A 2 9.56 8.59 -12.28
N GLN A 3 10.57 7.73 -12.13
CA GLN A 3 11.47 7.36 -13.24
C GLN A 3 10.73 6.78 -14.47
N ALA A 4 9.66 6.02 -14.24
CA ALA A 4 8.86 5.47 -15.32
C ALA A 4 8.04 6.55 -16.03
N LEU A 5 7.48 7.49 -15.28
CA LEU A 5 6.74 8.63 -15.81
C LEU A 5 7.66 9.55 -16.62
N GLU A 6 8.84 9.89 -16.11
CA GLU A 6 9.84 10.69 -16.81
C GLU A 6 10.29 10.02 -18.12
N ALA A 7 10.53 8.70 -18.09
CA ALA A 7 10.90 7.96 -19.30
C ALA A 7 9.78 7.93 -20.35
N LEU A 8 8.53 7.75 -19.91
CA LEU A 8 7.37 7.80 -20.80
C LEU A 8 7.13 9.23 -21.31
N GLY A 9 7.28 10.25 -20.47
CA GLY A 9 7.20 11.63 -20.88
C GLY A 9 8.19 11.95 -21.99
N ALA A 10 9.46 11.60 -21.79
CA ALA A 10 10.48 11.78 -22.80
C ALA A 10 10.15 11.06 -24.14
N TYR A 11 9.58 9.85 -24.05
CA TYR A 11 9.17 9.10 -25.25
C TYR A 11 8.02 9.79 -26.01
N TYR A 12 7.07 10.39 -25.31
CA TYR A 12 5.91 11.05 -25.91
C TYR A 12 6.12 12.57 -26.13
N GLY A 13 7.27 13.10 -25.79
CA GLY A 13 7.60 14.53 -25.96
C GLY A 13 6.94 15.43 -24.90
N ALA A 14 6.74 14.93 -23.71
CA ALA A 14 6.26 15.68 -22.56
C ALA A 14 7.37 15.84 -21.51
N ASP A 15 7.48 17.01 -20.94
CA ASP A 15 8.35 17.29 -19.80
C ASP A 15 7.60 16.95 -18.51
N ILE A 16 8.08 15.96 -17.78
CA ILE A 16 7.49 15.53 -16.52
C ILE A 16 8.34 16.01 -15.35
N VAL A 17 7.73 16.69 -14.42
CA VAL A 17 8.31 17.07 -13.13
C VAL A 17 7.61 16.27 -12.04
N CYS A 18 8.36 15.43 -11.32
CA CYS A 18 7.86 14.65 -10.21
C CYS A 18 8.32 15.26 -8.89
N GLU A 19 7.40 15.45 -7.97
CA GLU A 19 7.68 15.93 -6.62
C GLU A 19 7.15 14.92 -5.60
N ASP A 20 7.89 14.73 -4.51
CA ASP A 20 7.50 13.85 -3.40
C ASP A 20 6.79 14.69 -2.33
N GLY A 21 5.55 14.33 -2.01
CA GLY A 21 4.77 14.98 -0.96
C GLY A 21 5.21 14.61 0.46
N ASP A 22 6.14 13.66 0.61
CA ASP A 22 6.69 13.21 1.90
C ASP A 22 5.61 12.82 2.93
N LEU A 23 4.54 12.20 2.44
CA LEU A 23 3.37 11.85 3.26
C LEU A 23 2.81 13.03 4.08
N ASN A 24 2.92 14.25 3.54
CA ASN A 24 2.52 15.48 4.20
C ASN A 24 1.62 16.35 3.30
N ASP A 25 0.36 16.50 3.67
CA ASP A 25 -0.64 17.25 2.90
C ASP A 25 -0.25 18.72 2.68
N GLU A 26 0.41 19.37 3.66
CA GLU A 26 0.85 20.77 3.52
C GLU A 26 1.96 20.88 2.48
N THR A 27 2.89 19.93 2.45
CA THR A 27 3.96 19.87 1.44
C THR A 27 3.36 19.67 0.06
N GLN A 28 2.47 18.69 -0.10
CA GLN A 28 1.80 18.40 -1.37
C GLN A 28 0.97 19.60 -1.86
N THR A 29 0.24 20.27 -0.97
CA THR A 29 -0.52 21.48 -1.28
C THR A 29 0.38 22.55 -1.87
N LYS A 30 1.53 22.86 -1.24
CA LYS A 30 2.50 23.84 -1.74
C LYS A 30 3.09 23.46 -3.09
N GLN A 31 3.35 22.19 -3.32
CA GLN A 31 3.83 21.68 -4.60
C GLN A 31 2.80 21.92 -5.71
N ILE A 32 1.52 21.62 -5.47
CA ILE A 32 0.44 21.88 -6.41
C ILE A 32 0.31 23.38 -6.69
N GLU A 33 0.36 24.25 -5.67
CA GLU A 33 0.32 25.70 -5.84
C GLU A 33 1.52 26.23 -6.68
N ASN A 34 2.69 25.64 -6.49
CA ASN A 34 3.86 25.95 -7.32
C ASN A 34 3.66 25.50 -8.78
N MET A 35 3.10 24.31 -9.01
CA MET A 35 2.77 23.85 -10.36
C MET A 35 1.78 24.79 -11.06
N ILE A 36 0.74 25.26 -10.35
CA ILE A 36 -0.19 26.27 -10.86
C ILE A 36 0.55 27.56 -11.24
N SER A 37 1.41 28.05 -10.36
CA SER A 37 2.18 29.27 -10.57
C SER A 37 3.14 29.18 -11.75
N ASN A 38 3.65 27.97 -12.03
CA ASN A 38 4.53 27.68 -13.16
C ASN A 38 3.75 27.39 -14.46
N ASN A 39 2.41 27.48 -14.44
CA ASN A 39 1.53 27.22 -15.58
C ASN A 39 1.79 25.87 -16.27
N VAL A 40 1.84 24.80 -15.48
CA VAL A 40 1.92 23.44 -16.04
C VAL A 40 0.67 23.12 -16.86
N ASP A 41 0.79 22.27 -17.86
CA ASP A 41 -0.33 21.90 -18.72
C ASP A 41 -1.30 20.91 -18.06
N ILE A 42 -0.80 20.09 -17.12
CA ILE A 42 -1.58 19.06 -16.40
C ILE A 42 -0.98 18.87 -15.01
N VAL A 43 -1.83 18.69 -14.02
CA VAL A 43 -1.44 18.19 -12.69
C VAL A 43 -1.92 16.74 -12.55
N MET A 44 -0.99 15.83 -12.25
CA MET A 44 -1.30 14.45 -11.92
C MET A 44 -0.87 14.19 -10.47
N VAL A 45 -1.78 13.72 -9.63
CA VAL A 45 -1.55 13.64 -8.19
C VAL A 45 -2.08 12.34 -7.60
N ASP A 46 -1.32 11.77 -6.67
CA ASP A 46 -1.77 10.80 -5.69
C ASP A 46 -2.02 11.56 -4.37
N PRO A 47 -3.28 11.86 -4.02
CA PRO A 47 -3.56 12.59 -2.80
C PRO A 47 -3.14 11.79 -1.56
N ILE A 48 -2.34 12.41 -0.70
CA ILE A 48 -1.86 11.77 0.54
C ILE A 48 -3.02 11.42 1.45
N THR A 49 -3.93 12.39 1.64
CA THR A 49 -5.24 12.14 2.23
C THR A 49 -6.34 12.66 1.28
N PRO A 50 -7.54 12.05 1.29
CA PRO A 50 -8.61 12.42 0.35
C PRO A 50 -9.01 13.89 0.35
N ASP A 51 -8.77 14.60 1.45
CA ASP A 51 -9.16 16.00 1.64
C ASP A 51 -7.97 16.96 1.71
N GLY A 52 -6.75 16.45 1.95
CA GLY A 52 -5.59 17.25 2.34
C GLY A 52 -5.19 18.31 1.33
N SER A 53 -5.18 17.97 0.05
CA SER A 53 -4.83 18.89 -1.04
C SER A 53 -6.03 19.43 -1.82
N GLY A 54 -7.25 19.19 -1.35
CA GLY A 54 -8.49 19.46 -2.09
C GLY A 54 -8.66 20.92 -2.53
N ILE A 55 -8.24 21.90 -1.72
CA ILE A 55 -8.29 23.32 -2.07
C ILE A 55 -7.32 23.64 -3.21
N ALA A 56 -6.08 23.14 -3.15
CA ALA A 56 -5.07 23.38 -4.19
C ALA A 56 -5.50 22.71 -5.51
N LEU A 57 -6.06 21.52 -5.46
CA LEU A 57 -6.62 20.84 -6.64
C LEU A 57 -7.79 21.61 -7.25
N THR A 58 -8.70 22.15 -6.41
CA THR A 58 -9.78 23.02 -6.87
C THR A 58 -9.21 24.29 -7.56
N ASN A 59 -8.19 24.91 -6.97
CA ASN A 59 -7.53 26.07 -7.55
C ASN A 59 -6.87 25.75 -8.91
N ALA A 60 -6.30 24.54 -9.06
CA ALA A 60 -5.76 24.09 -10.34
C ALA A 60 -6.86 24.00 -11.42
N VAL A 61 -7.99 23.39 -11.10
CA VAL A 61 -9.14 23.30 -12.01
C VAL A 61 -9.67 24.68 -12.36
N GLU A 62 -9.81 25.59 -11.38
CA GLU A 62 -10.27 26.96 -11.61
C GLU A 62 -9.28 27.78 -12.46
N ALA A 63 -7.99 27.48 -12.38
CA ALA A 63 -6.97 28.05 -13.26
C ALA A 63 -6.99 27.45 -14.68
N GLY A 64 -7.86 26.49 -14.94
CA GLY A 64 -7.98 25.81 -16.24
C GLY A 64 -6.97 24.70 -16.46
N ILE A 65 -6.27 24.27 -15.41
CA ILE A 65 -5.29 23.18 -15.46
C ILE A 65 -6.04 21.86 -15.21
N PRO A 66 -6.02 20.90 -16.17
CA PRO A 66 -6.61 19.59 -15.98
C PRO A 66 -5.94 18.84 -14.82
N VAL A 67 -6.76 18.21 -13.96
CA VAL A 67 -6.31 17.39 -12.84
C VAL A 67 -6.59 15.93 -13.11
N ILE A 68 -5.59 15.08 -12.95
CA ILE A 68 -5.72 13.61 -12.99
C ILE A 68 -5.38 13.10 -11.59
N ILE A 69 -6.31 12.35 -11.01
CA ILE A 69 -6.06 11.62 -9.77
C ILE A 69 -5.56 10.21 -10.13
N TYR A 70 -4.50 9.76 -9.50
CA TYR A 70 -4.09 8.36 -9.62
C TYR A 70 -3.86 7.74 -8.25
N ASP A 71 -4.15 6.47 -8.14
CA ASP A 71 -4.06 5.65 -6.93
C ASP A 71 -4.95 6.15 -5.78
N GLY A 72 -5.00 7.43 -5.49
CA GLY A 72 -5.73 8.07 -4.40
C GLY A 72 -7.17 8.47 -4.72
N TYR A 73 -7.78 9.15 -3.75
CA TYR A 73 -9.12 9.72 -3.85
C TYR A 73 -9.07 11.24 -3.59
N TRP A 74 -9.95 11.97 -4.24
CA TRP A 74 -10.21 13.37 -3.93
C TRP A 74 -11.67 13.52 -3.54
N THR A 75 -11.95 13.49 -2.23
CA THR A 75 -13.30 13.59 -1.68
C THR A 75 -14.09 14.77 -2.26
N ASP A 76 -14.82 15.45 -2.15
CA ASP A 76 -15.53 16.66 -2.55
C ASP A 76 -15.09 17.32 -3.88
N GLY A 77 -14.32 16.62 -4.71
CA GLY A 77 -13.82 17.20 -5.96
C GLY A 77 -13.56 16.21 -7.08
N GLU A 78 -13.77 14.93 -6.86
CA GLU A 78 -13.48 13.89 -7.85
C GLU A 78 -14.17 14.14 -9.20
N GLU A 79 -15.40 14.67 -9.19
CA GLU A 79 -16.14 15.05 -10.39
C GLU A 79 -15.52 16.21 -11.18
N LYS A 80 -14.59 16.96 -10.57
CA LYS A 80 -13.83 18.05 -11.22
C LYS A 80 -12.55 17.54 -11.89
N ALA A 81 -12.06 16.38 -11.49
CA ALA A 81 -10.91 15.75 -12.14
C ALA A 81 -11.30 15.31 -13.56
N VAL A 82 -10.32 15.35 -14.46
CA VAL A 82 -10.52 14.81 -15.83
C VAL A 82 -10.75 13.33 -15.79
N THR A 83 -10.03 12.63 -14.91
CA THR A 83 -10.19 11.20 -14.64
C THR A 83 -9.51 10.82 -13.35
N THR A 84 -9.97 9.71 -12.76
CA THR A 84 -9.30 9.00 -11.68
C THR A 84 -8.83 7.65 -12.20
N VAL A 85 -7.56 7.33 -11.98
CA VAL A 85 -6.92 6.06 -12.35
C VAL A 85 -6.54 5.33 -11.08
N THR A 86 -7.35 4.38 -10.67
CA THR A 86 -7.13 3.59 -9.45
C THR A 86 -7.52 2.14 -9.69
N TRP A 87 -7.28 1.30 -8.70
CA TRP A 87 -7.76 -0.08 -8.68
C TRP A 87 -8.55 -0.35 -7.40
N ASP A 88 -9.33 -1.41 -7.41
CA ASP A 88 -10.15 -1.79 -6.27
C ASP A 88 -9.26 -2.34 -5.14
N GLN A 89 -8.98 -1.51 -4.17
CA GLN A 89 -8.13 -1.83 -3.03
C GLN A 89 -8.76 -2.91 -2.15
N LYS A 90 -10.07 -2.84 -1.94
CA LYS A 90 -10.81 -3.84 -1.19
C LYS A 90 -10.78 -5.20 -1.89
N ALA A 91 -10.97 -5.23 -3.20
CA ALA A 91 -10.85 -6.47 -3.99
C ALA A 91 -9.42 -7.05 -3.90
N THR A 92 -8.39 -6.22 -3.88
CA THR A 92 -7.01 -6.66 -3.66
C THR A 92 -6.88 -7.40 -2.32
N GLY A 93 -7.40 -6.82 -1.24
CA GLY A 93 -7.41 -7.46 0.08
C GLY A 93 -8.22 -8.76 0.10
N THR A 94 -9.37 -8.79 -0.57
CA THR A 94 -10.19 -9.99 -0.71
C THR A 94 -9.43 -11.12 -1.40
N MET A 95 -8.75 -10.85 -2.53
CA MET A 95 -7.97 -11.85 -3.27
C MET A 95 -6.84 -12.43 -2.42
N VAL A 96 -6.09 -11.58 -1.70
CA VAL A 96 -5.02 -12.06 -0.81
C VAL A 96 -5.62 -12.83 0.37
N GLY A 97 -6.75 -12.38 0.91
CA GLY A 97 -7.48 -13.08 1.97
C GLY A 97 -7.92 -14.48 1.56
N GLU A 98 -8.48 -14.64 0.38
CA GLU A 98 -8.89 -15.94 -0.16
C GLU A 98 -7.69 -16.89 -0.34
N TYR A 99 -6.58 -16.35 -0.89
CA TYR A 99 -5.35 -17.14 -1.02
C TYR A 99 -4.80 -17.53 0.34
N PHE A 100 -4.72 -16.60 1.28
CA PHE A 100 -4.23 -16.83 2.63
C PHE A 100 -5.07 -17.85 3.39
N VAL A 101 -6.39 -17.72 3.40
CA VAL A 101 -7.30 -18.66 4.06
C VAL A 101 -7.16 -20.06 3.49
N ASN A 102 -7.06 -20.20 2.16
CA ASN A 102 -6.83 -21.49 1.53
C ASN A 102 -5.48 -22.09 1.94
N TYR A 103 -4.43 -21.27 1.96
CA TYR A 103 -3.10 -21.69 2.41
C TYR A 103 -3.13 -22.18 3.87
N VAL A 104 -3.80 -21.48 4.78
CA VAL A 104 -3.94 -21.88 6.18
C VAL A 104 -4.74 -23.19 6.32
N LYS A 105 -5.81 -23.36 5.54
CA LYS A 105 -6.58 -24.62 5.52
C LYS A 105 -5.72 -25.81 5.10
N GLU A 106 -4.91 -25.63 4.07
CA GLU A 106 -4.06 -26.69 3.52
C GLU A 106 -2.87 -27.04 4.42
N ASN A 107 -2.24 -26.04 5.05
CA ASN A 107 -0.97 -26.21 5.77
C ASN A 107 -1.12 -26.30 7.29
N ASN A 108 -2.17 -25.69 7.85
CA ASN A 108 -2.37 -25.56 9.31
C ASN A 108 -3.75 -26.07 9.77
N GLY A 109 -4.51 -26.75 8.91
CA GLY A 109 -5.84 -27.22 9.26
C GLY A 109 -6.84 -26.14 9.63
N GLY A 110 -6.67 -24.93 9.06
CA GLY A 110 -7.55 -23.78 9.28
C GLY A 110 -7.26 -22.98 10.55
N LYS A 111 -6.12 -23.20 11.23
CA LYS A 111 -5.78 -22.54 12.50
C LYS A 111 -4.44 -21.83 12.42
N CYS A 112 -4.39 -20.56 12.79
CA CYS A 112 -3.14 -19.81 12.86
C CYS A 112 -3.27 -18.51 13.65
N ARG A 113 -2.11 -17.93 14.00
CA ARG A 113 -1.97 -16.63 14.62
C ARG A 113 -1.23 -15.69 13.66
N VAL A 114 -1.80 -14.53 13.42
CA VAL A 114 -1.37 -13.57 12.40
C VAL A 114 -0.96 -12.25 13.02
N VAL A 115 0.12 -11.69 12.53
CA VAL A 115 0.53 -10.29 12.78
C VAL A 115 0.28 -9.48 11.52
N GLU A 116 -0.33 -8.31 11.65
CA GLU A 116 -0.55 -7.37 10.54
C GLU A 116 0.44 -6.21 10.60
N LEU A 117 1.02 -5.89 9.45
CA LEU A 117 1.78 -4.67 9.22
C LEU A 117 0.93 -3.74 8.35
N THR A 118 0.56 -2.61 8.92
CA THR A 118 -0.39 -1.66 8.32
C THR A 118 0.27 -0.32 8.03
N ASN A 119 -0.41 0.52 7.25
CA ASN A 119 -0.14 1.94 7.14
C ASN A 119 -1.41 2.71 7.53
N ALA A 120 -1.42 3.22 8.76
CA ALA A 120 -2.62 3.78 9.38
C ALA A 120 -3.11 5.07 8.70
N VAL A 121 -2.23 5.81 8.04
CA VAL A 121 -2.58 7.06 7.34
C VAL A 121 -3.03 6.85 5.90
N SER A 122 -2.73 5.70 5.30
CA SER A 122 -3.11 5.40 3.92
C SER A 122 -4.51 4.77 3.84
N THR A 123 -5.46 5.48 3.26
CA THR A 123 -6.81 4.99 3.02
C THR A 123 -6.82 3.70 2.20
N HIS A 124 -5.99 3.61 1.16
CA HIS A 124 -5.84 2.43 0.31
C HIS A 124 -5.43 1.20 1.10
N CYS A 125 -4.41 1.36 1.96
CA CYS A 125 -3.93 0.27 2.79
C CYS A 125 -5.01 -0.21 3.76
N GLN A 126 -5.81 0.71 4.32
CA GLN A 126 -6.93 0.37 5.19
C GLN A 126 -8.02 -0.40 4.43
N GLU A 127 -8.36 0.00 3.21
CA GLU A 127 -9.35 -0.71 2.38
C GLU A 127 -8.92 -2.13 2.02
N ARG A 128 -7.63 -2.37 1.79
CA ARG A 128 -7.08 -3.72 1.60
C ARG A 128 -7.38 -4.61 2.81
N PHE A 129 -7.15 -4.09 4.01
CA PHE A 129 -7.46 -4.84 5.23
C PHE A 129 -8.96 -5.05 5.42
N VAL A 130 -9.84 -4.14 4.98
CA VAL A 130 -11.29 -4.40 4.99
C VAL A 130 -11.62 -5.66 4.18
N GLY A 131 -11.11 -5.77 2.94
CA GLY A 131 -11.33 -6.94 2.11
C GLY A 131 -10.76 -8.23 2.71
N LEU A 132 -9.52 -8.16 3.26
CA LEU A 132 -8.87 -9.28 3.94
C LEU A 132 -9.69 -9.79 5.14
N HIS A 133 -10.13 -8.86 6.01
CA HIS A 133 -10.85 -9.21 7.23
C HIS A 133 -12.22 -9.82 6.93
N GLU A 134 -12.95 -9.32 5.93
CA GLU A 134 -14.23 -9.95 5.53
C GLU A 134 -14.05 -11.44 5.16
N VAL A 135 -12.95 -11.78 4.48
CA VAL A 135 -12.66 -13.17 4.11
C VAL A 135 -12.26 -14.00 5.34
N ILE A 136 -11.42 -13.45 6.22
CA ILE A 136 -11.02 -14.12 7.48
C ILE A 136 -12.22 -14.34 8.38
N ASP A 137 -13.09 -13.36 8.54
CA ASP A 137 -14.29 -13.44 9.37
C ASP A 137 -15.25 -14.51 8.83
N ALA A 138 -15.44 -14.55 7.50
CA ALA A 138 -16.25 -15.58 6.86
C ALA A 138 -15.65 -16.98 7.07
N ALA A 139 -14.34 -17.14 6.96
CA ALA A 139 -13.64 -18.40 7.19
C ALA A 139 -13.75 -18.85 8.66
N ASN A 140 -13.63 -17.92 9.61
CA ASN A 140 -13.80 -18.21 11.03
C ASN A 140 -15.24 -18.61 11.36
N ALA A 141 -16.23 -17.99 10.72
CA ALA A 141 -17.62 -18.39 10.84
C ALA A 141 -17.89 -19.81 10.28
N ASP A 142 -17.07 -20.25 9.31
CA ASP A 142 -17.11 -21.60 8.69
C ASP A 142 -16.17 -22.61 9.39
N GLY A 143 -15.67 -22.28 10.58
CA GLY A 143 -14.93 -23.21 11.44
C GLY A 143 -13.41 -23.11 11.38
N CYS A 144 -12.83 -22.11 10.72
CA CYS A 144 -11.42 -21.76 10.92
C CYS A 144 -11.21 -21.09 12.28
N GLU A 145 -9.97 -21.03 12.72
CA GLU A 145 -9.53 -20.34 13.93
C GLU A 145 -8.30 -19.46 13.56
N ILE A 146 -8.54 -18.41 12.78
CA ILE A 146 -7.51 -17.43 12.38
C ILE A 146 -7.58 -16.25 13.34
N GLU A 147 -6.57 -16.13 14.19
CA GLU A 147 -6.47 -15.09 15.22
C GLU A 147 -5.52 -13.97 14.76
N ILE A 148 -6.02 -12.74 14.68
CA ILE A 148 -5.19 -11.56 14.47
C ILE A 148 -4.68 -11.10 15.84
N LEU A 149 -3.40 -11.35 16.11
CA LEU A 149 -2.77 -11.03 17.39
C LEU A 149 -2.60 -9.54 17.60
N ASN A 150 -1.96 -8.91 16.63
CA ASN A 150 -1.58 -7.51 16.69
C ASN A 150 -1.51 -6.88 15.31
N LYS A 151 -1.73 -5.56 15.28
CA LYS A 151 -1.55 -4.70 14.13
C LYS A 151 -0.50 -3.66 14.45
N TYR A 152 0.57 -3.63 13.68
CA TYR A 152 1.64 -2.66 13.82
C TYR A 152 1.63 -1.67 12.66
N ASP A 153 1.60 -0.39 12.96
CA ASP A 153 1.73 0.65 11.95
C ASP A 153 3.18 0.72 11.47
N SER A 154 3.43 0.11 10.33
CA SER A 154 4.74 0.14 9.67
C SER A 154 4.98 1.43 8.88
N GLN A 155 3.94 2.24 8.67
CA GLN A 155 3.96 3.43 7.82
C GLN A 155 4.46 3.14 6.39
N GLY A 156 4.30 1.90 5.92
CA GLY A 156 4.87 1.45 4.66
C GLY A 156 6.41 1.48 4.63
N ASN A 157 7.06 1.52 5.80
CA ASN A 157 8.51 1.69 5.93
C ASN A 157 9.17 0.38 6.37
N ARG A 158 10.25 0.02 5.68
CA ARG A 158 11.00 -1.23 5.92
C ARG A 158 11.63 -1.29 7.31
N GLU A 159 12.27 -0.22 7.75
CA GLU A 159 12.96 -0.18 9.04
C GLU A 159 11.96 -0.25 10.20
N THR A 160 10.85 0.48 10.08
CA THR A 160 9.76 0.43 11.08
C THR A 160 9.17 -0.97 11.19
N ALA A 161 8.91 -1.63 10.05
CA ALA A 161 8.43 -3.01 10.01
C ALA A 161 9.45 -3.99 10.63
N TYR A 162 10.73 -3.86 10.26
CA TYR A 162 11.82 -4.68 10.84
C TYR A 162 11.84 -4.57 12.37
N ASN A 163 11.81 -3.35 12.88
CA ASN A 163 11.85 -3.09 14.33
C ASN A 163 10.59 -3.64 15.04
N ALA A 164 9.42 -3.46 14.43
CA ALA A 164 8.17 -3.99 14.99
C ALA A 164 8.21 -5.52 15.10
N ILE A 165 8.59 -6.23 14.02
CA ILE A 165 8.65 -7.70 14.02
C ILE A 165 9.74 -8.21 14.95
N SER A 166 10.90 -7.56 15.01
CA SER A 166 11.99 -7.94 15.91
C SER A 166 11.64 -7.82 17.39
N ALA A 167 10.66 -7.00 17.75
CA ALA A 167 10.23 -6.78 19.12
C ALA A 167 9.15 -7.79 19.59
N ILE A 168 8.59 -8.59 18.72
CA ILE A 168 7.52 -9.54 19.06
C ILE A 168 8.10 -10.74 19.79
N VAL A 169 7.56 -11.02 20.97
CA VAL A 169 7.96 -12.17 21.80
C VAL A 169 6.95 -13.30 21.72
N GLU A 170 5.66 -12.98 21.52
CA GLU A 170 4.62 -13.99 21.40
C GLU A 170 4.78 -14.81 20.11
N PRO A 171 4.51 -16.13 20.16
CA PRO A 171 4.54 -16.94 18.95
C PRO A 171 3.43 -16.53 17.96
N TYR A 172 3.75 -16.49 16.68
CA TYR A 172 2.83 -16.28 15.57
C TYR A 172 3.28 -17.12 14.38
N ASP A 173 2.36 -17.39 13.46
CA ASP A 173 2.60 -18.27 12.33
C ASP A 173 2.82 -17.49 11.04
N TYR A 174 2.12 -16.36 10.90
CA TYR A 174 2.10 -15.59 9.66
C TYR A 174 2.19 -14.09 9.91
N ILE A 175 2.72 -13.37 8.91
CA ILE A 175 2.68 -11.91 8.83
C ILE A 175 1.95 -11.55 7.54
N ILE A 176 1.03 -10.58 7.61
CA ILE A 176 0.38 -9.99 6.43
C ILE A 176 0.72 -8.50 6.41
N SER A 177 1.26 -8.04 5.29
CA SER A 177 1.61 -6.63 5.08
C SER A 177 0.77 -6.03 3.96
N ASP A 178 0.35 -4.80 4.17
CA ASP A 178 -0.37 -4.00 3.16
C ASP A 178 0.48 -3.67 1.93
N VAL A 179 1.79 -3.50 2.14
CA VAL A 179 2.75 -3.14 1.09
C VAL A 179 4.04 -3.96 1.19
N ASP A 180 4.76 -4.04 0.07
CA ASP A 180 6.00 -4.80 -0.05
C ASP A 180 7.13 -4.30 0.86
N ASN A 181 7.26 -3.00 1.09
CA ASN A 181 8.30 -2.48 1.98
C ASN A 181 8.14 -3.00 3.42
N GLY A 182 6.90 -3.03 3.93
CA GLY A 182 6.59 -3.66 5.22
C GLY A 182 6.94 -5.15 5.21
N ALA A 183 6.52 -5.87 4.17
CA ALA A 183 6.82 -7.28 3.99
C ALA A 183 8.33 -7.56 3.93
N MET A 184 9.10 -6.77 3.17
CA MET A 184 10.55 -6.93 3.09
C MET A 184 11.25 -6.62 4.42
N GLY A 185 10.73 -5.67 5.20
CA GLY A 185 11.19 -5.42 6.57
C GLY A 185 10.97 -6.62 7.48
N ALA A 186 9.78 -7.23 7.40
CA ALA A 186 9.44 -8.43 8.15
C ALA A 186 10.34 -9.62 7.77
N VAL A 187 10.52 -9.87 6.47
CA VAL A 187 11.42 -10.94 5.98
C VAL A 187 12.84 -10.73 6.52
N ALA A 188 13.36 -9.50 6.46
CA ALA A 188 14.69 -9.20 6.98
C ALA A 188 14.79 -9.47 8.49
N ALA A 189 13.77 -9.14 9.28
CA ALA A 189 13.73 -9.41 10.72
C ALA A 189 13.73 -10.92 11.02
N LEU A 190 12.92 -11.70 10.30
CA LEU A 190 12.88 -13.17 10.43
C LEU A 190 14.24 -13.80 10.08
N GLN A 191 14.83 -13.37 8.97
CA GLN A 191 16.13 -13.88 8.52
C GLN A 191 17.27 -13.53 9.50
N ALA A 192 17.23 -12.35 10.13
CA ALA A 192 18.24 -11.95 11.11
C ALA A 192 18.32 -12.88 12.33
N VAL A 193 17.22 -13.54 12.67
CA VAL A 193 17.15 -14.53 13.77
C VAL A 193 17.09 -15.98 13.28
N GLY A 194 17.22 -16.21 11.98
CA GLY A 194 17.18 -17.55 11.39
C GLY A 194 15.80 -18.22 11.47
N ASN A 195 14.72 -17.45 11.59
CA ASN A 195 13.36 -17.99 11.60
C ASN A 195 12.93 -18.30 10.17
N THR A 196 12.69 -19.58 9.88
CA THR A 196 12.23 -20.08 8.57
C THR A 196 10.79 -20.59 8.60
N ASP A 197 10.14 -20.60 9.76
CA ASP A 197 8.83 -21.18 9.96
C ASP A 197 7.71 -20.18 9.65
N VAL A 198 7.94 -18.89 9.94
CA VAL A 198 6.97 -17.82 9.69
C VAL A 198 6.98 -17.44 8.21
N LYS A 199 5.78 -17.34 7.60
CA LYS A 199 5.60 -16.86 6.23
C LYS A 199 5.05 -15.43 6.23
N VAL A 200 5.46 -14.67 5.21
CA VAL A 200 5.02 -13.29 5.00
C VAL A 200 4.18 -13.21 3.73
N PHE A 201 2.98 -12.67 3.84
CA PHE A 201 2.09 -12.37 2.73
C PHE A 201 2.08 -10.86 2.51
N SER A 202 2.08 -10.43 1.26
CA SER A 202 2.04 -9.01 0.91
C SER A 202 0.91 -8.71 -0.05
N MET A 203 0.20 -7.61 0.21
CA MET A 203 -0.85 -7.09 -0.68
C MET A 203 -0.30 -6.13 -1.74
N GLY A 204 1.02 -5.94 -1.80
CA GLY A 204 1.72 -5.16 -2.81
C GLY A 204 3.05 -5.79 -3.18
N ALA A 205 3.49 -5.54 -4.41
CA ALA A 205 4.80 -5.98 -4.89
C ALA A 205 5.35 -4.97 -5.91
N TYR A 206 6.32 -4.17 -5.49
CA TYR A 206 6.97 -3.17 -6.31
C TYR A 206 8.45 -3.46 -6.47
N GLY A 207 8.92 -3.39 -7.73
CA GLY A 207 10.33 -3.55 -8.03
C GLY A 207 10.83 -5.00 -8.05
N ALA A 208 12.13 -5.15 -8.19
CA ALA A 208 12.76 -6.45 -8.44
C ALA A 208 12.86 -7.34 -7.18
N GLU A 209 12.93 -6.75 -5.99
CA GLU A 209 13.22 -7.53 -4.77
C GLU A 209 12.09 -8.48 -4.38
N PRO A 210 10.81 -8.06 -4.24
CA PRO A 210 9.74 -8.99 -3.91
C PRO A 210 9.55 -10.05 -5.00
N PHE A 211 9.64 -9.68 -6.29
CA PHE A 211 9.58 -10.66 -7.38
C PHE A 211 10.76 -11.61 -7.39
N GLY A 212 11.97 -11.14 -7.03
CA GLY A 212 13.14 -11.98 -6.86
C GLY A 212 12.93 -13.02 -5.76
N LYS A 213 12.39 -12.63 -4.61
CA LYS A 213 12.09 -13.56 -3.52
C LYS A 213 11.06 -14.63 -3.91
N LEU A 214 10.00 -14.25 -4.62
CA LEU A 214 9.03 -15.21 -5.15
C LEU A 214 9.66 -16.17 -6.17
N HIS A 215 10.49 -15.65 -7.08
CA HIS A 215 11.20 -16.46 -8.06
C HIS A 215 12.16 -17.45 -7.42
N ASP A 216 12.89 -17.03 -6.39
CA ASP A 216 13.89 -17.84 -5.71
C ASP A 216 13.27 -18.74 -4.62
N ASN A 217 11.96 -18.72 -4.45
CA ASN A 217 11.21 -19.44 -3.42
C ASN A 217 11.79 -19.15 -2.01
N ASP A 218 11.94 -17.86 -1.68
CA ASP A 218 12.38 -17.46 -0.34
C ASP A 218 11.52 -18.12 0.73
N VAL A 219 12.15 -18.67 1.74
CA VAL A 219 11.46 -19.47 2.76
C VAL A 219 10.46 -18.69 3.58
N ASN A 220 10.58 -17.37 3.63
CA ASN A 220 9.69 -16.51 4.40
C ASN A 220 8.69 -15.71 3.54
N TYR A 221 8.83 -15.70 2.21
CA TYR A 221 8.02 -14.83 1.36
C TYR A 221 7.19 -15.59 0.33
#